data_650cf9ad2732c77d6cad859820b5393e
#
_entry.id   650cf9ad2732c77d6cad859820b5393e
#
_cell.length_a   1.000
_cell.length_b   1.000
_cell.length_c   1.000
_cell.angle_alpha   90.00
_cell.angle_beta   90.00
_cell.angle_gamma   90.00
#
_symmetry.space_group_name_H-M   'P 1'
#
loop_
_entity.id
_entity.type
_entity.pdbx_description
1 polymer ?
#
loop_
_entity_poly.entity_id
_entity_poly.type
_entity_poly.pdbx_seq_one_letter_code
_entity_poly.pdbx_strand_id
1 'polypeptide(L)'
;MLNMETLEKYGLDTAEGLTYCADDPEFYEEMILEYLNESAGRIEELESFYKLRNLKRYGICAHSLKNTSRMIGARELSESARELEQACKENDEALIDSAHEHFIKQYKELTTLLREAAGLMR
;
A
#
# COMPACT_ATOMS: atom_id res chain seq x y z
N MET A 1 -9.82 -4.17 18.48
CA MET A 1 -8.99 -5.14 17.79
C MET A 1 -9.54 -5.42 16.40
N LEU A 2 -8.66 -5.57 15.42
CA LEU A 2 -9.07 -5.84 14.05
C LEU A 2 -9.57 -7.27 13.88
N ASN A 3 -10.65 -7.41 13.12
CA ASN A 3 -11.26 -8.71 12.85
C ASN A 3 -10.64 -9.31 11.58
N MET A 4 -10.02 -10.49 11.70
CA MET A 4 -9.34 -11.15 10.58
C MET A 4 -10.28 -11.46 9.41
N GLU A 5 -11.51 -11.87 9.69
CA GLU A 5 -12.50 -12.14 8.64
C GLU A 5 -12.83 -10.88 7.85
N THR A 6 -12.95 -9.75 8.54
CA THR A 6 -13.19 -8.45 7.90
C THR A 6 -12.04 -8.06 7.01
N LEU A 7 -10.79 -8.25 7.48
CA LEU A 7 -9.59 -7.95 6.69
C LEU A 7 -9.55 -8.81 5.43
N GLU A 8 -9.89 -10.09 5.53
CA GLU A 8 -9.95 -10.99 4.38
C GLU A 8 -11.00 -10.53 3.37
N LYS A 9 -12.15 -10.06 3.82
CA LYS A 9 -13.19 -9.52 2.95
C LYS A 9 -12.69 -8.29 2.20
N TYR A 10 -11.80 -7.52 2.82
CA TYR A 10 -11.21 -6.32 2.19
C TYR A 10 -10.04 -6.66 1.27
N GLY A 11 -9.73 -7.94 1.12
CA GLY A 11 -8.73 -8.40 0.17
C GLY A 11 -7.34 -8.64 0.74
N LEU A 12 -7.18 -8.59 2.07
CA LEU A 12 -5.91 -8.89 2.70
C LEU A 12 -5.71 -10.41 2.83
N ASP A 13 -4.52 -10.87 2.52
CA ASP A 13 -4.08 -12.23 2.85
C ASP A 13 -3.57 -12.22 4.29
N THR A 14 -4.47 -12.47 5.24
CA THR A 14 -4.14 -12.39 6.67
C THR A 14 -3.15 -13.46 7.11
N ALA A 15 -3.17 -14.63 6.47
CA ALA A 15 -2.21 -15.70 6.77
C ALA A 15 -0.79 -15.24 6.42
N GLU A 16 -0.61 -14.64 5.24
CA GLU A 16 0.68 -14.12 4.82
C GLU A 16 1.11 -12.95 5.71
N GLY A 17 0.20 -12.03 6.00
CA GLY A 17 0.48 -10.90 6.89
C GLY A 17 0.92 -11.34 8.27
N LEU A 18 0.24 -12.32 8.85
CA LEU A 18 0.62 -12.89 10.14
C LEU A 18 2.02 -13.52 10.09
N THR A 19 2.33 -14.25 9.00
CA THR A 19 3.65 -14.85 8.83
C THR A 19 4.76 -13.79 8.87
N TYR A 20 4.56 -12.67 8.18
CA TYR A 20 5.52 -11.56 8.20
C TYR A 20 5.62 -10.88 9.58
N CYS A 21 4.59 -11.02 10.40
CA CYS A 21 4.52 -10.42 11.73
C CYS A 21 4.75 -11.46 12.84
N ALA A 22 5.57 -12.48 12.58
CA ALA A 22 5.95 -13.52 13.54
C ALA A 22 4.75 -14.27 14.13
N ASP A 23 3.67 -14.40 13.35
CA ASP A 23 2.41 -15.03 13.76
C ASP A 23 1.77 -14.41 14.99
N ASP A 24 2.10 -13.14 15.26
CA ASP A 24 1.56 -12.38 16.39
C ASP A 24 0.46 -11.45 15.92
N PRO A 25 -0.83 -11.74 16.25
CA PRO A 25 -1.94 -10.89 15.82
C PRO A 25 -1.86 -9.45 16.32
N GLU A 26 -1.31 -9.23 17.50
CA GLU A 26 -1.15 -7.90 18.07
C GLU A 26 -0.13 -7.10 17.27
N PHE A 27 0.99 -7.71 16.92
CA PHE A 27 2.00 -7.07 16.09
C PHE A 27 1.48 -6.79 14.68
N TYR A 28 0.70 -7.73 14.11
CA TYR A 28 0.06 -7.55 12.81
C TYR A 28 -0.87 -6.32 12.84
N GLU A 29 -1.67 -6.18 13.88
CA GLU A 29 -2.54 -5.02 14.05
C GLU A 29 -1.73 -3.73 14.13
N GLU A 30 -0.65 -3.72 14.88
CA GLU A 30 0.26 -2.56 14.97
C GLU A 30 0.80 -2.16 13.60
N MET A 31 1.17 -3.14 12.80
CA MET A 31 1.70 -2.89 11.44
C MET A 31 0.63 -2.31 10.52
N ILE A 32 -0.61 -2.78 10.63
CA ILE A 32 -1.71 -2.22 9.86
C ILE A 32 -1.97 -0.76 10.26
N LEU A 33 -1.96 -0.48 11.56
CA LEU A 33 -2.16 0.89 12.06
C LEU A 33 -1.03 1.81 11.60
N GLU A 34 0.20 1.34 11.60
CA GLU A 34 1.34 2.09 11.08
C GLU A 34 1.21 2.36 9.58
N TYR A 35 0.78 1.34 8.83
CA TYR A 35 0.51 1.46 7.39
C TYR A 35 -0.51 2.58 7.13
N LEU A 36 -1.60 2.61 7.91
CA LEU A 36 -2.61 3.66 7.81
C LEU A 36 -2.05 5.03 8.17
N ASN A 37 -1.24 5.09 9.21
CA ASN A 37 -0.66 6.34 9.68
C ASN A 37 0.26 6.97 8.63
N GLU A 38 0.96 6.16 7.86
CA GLU A 38 1.87 6.63 6.81
C GLU A 38 1.16 6.96 5.49
N SER A 39 -0.07 6.48 5.28
CA SER A 39 -0.70 6.50 3.97
C SER A 39 -0.89 7.91 3.38
N ALA A 40 -1.33 8.87 4.17
CA ALA A 40 -1.55 10.23 3.67
C ALA A 40 -0.26 10.86 3.14
N GLY A 41 0.84 10.70 3.88
CA GLY A 41 2.15 11.19 3.46
C GLY A 41 2.68 10.50 2.22
N ARG A 42 2.47 9.19 2.11
CA ARG A 42 2.88 8.41 0.94
C ARG A 42 2.12 8.86 -0.32
N ILE A 43 0.82 9.07 -0.20
CA ILE A 43 0.00 9.53 -1.33
C ILE A 43 0.48 10.89 -1.79
N GLU A 44 0.71 11.80 -0.84
CA GLU A 44 1.20 13.15 -1.14
C GLU A 44 2.55 13.12 -1.85
N GLU A 45 3.48 12.29 -1.38
CA GLU A 45 4.79 12.11 -2.01
C GLU A 45 4.66 11.57 -3.43
N LEU A 46 3.87 10.51 -3.64
CA LEU A 46 3.66 9.94 -4.97
C LEU A 46 3.09 10.95 -5.95
N GLU A 47 2.07 11.69 -5.52
CA GLU A 47 1.46 12.72 -6.36
C GLU A 47 2.46 13.81 -6.73
N SER A 48 3.26 14.26 -5.76
CA SER A 48 4.26 15.30 -5.96
C SER A 48 5.37 14.84 -6.90
N PHE A 49 5.94 13.66 -6.67
CA PHE A 49 7.00 13.14 -7.52
C PHE A 49 6.49 12.87 -8.93
N TYR A 50 5.26 12.41 -9.06
CA TYR A 50 4.63 12.21 -10.36
C TYR A 50 4.53 13.52 -11.14
N LYS A 51 4.01 14.57 -10.51
CA LYS A 51 3.87 15.90 -11.14
C LYS A 51 5.21 16.47 -11.56
N LEU A 52 6.23 16.32 -10.72
CA LEU A 52 7.57 16.84 -10.97
C LEU A 52 8.38 15.93 -11.90
N ARG A 53 7.83 14.80 -12.29
CA ARG A 53 8.54 13.79 -13.12
C ARG A 53 9.83 13.32 -12.45
N ASN A 54 9.86 13.30 -11.12
CA ASN A 54 10.98 12.76 -10.37
C ASN A 54 10.82 11.25 -10.25
N LEU A 55 11.15 10.54 -11.33
CA LEU A 55 10.93 9.09 -11.43
C LEU A 55 11.79 8.30 -10.44
N LYS A 56 12.97 8.81 -10.13
CA LYS A 56 13.85 8.16 -9.14
C LYS A 56 13.18 8.11 -7.76
N ARG A 57 12.66 9.25 -7.30
CA ARG A 57 11.98 9.34 -6.00
C ARG A 57 10.66 8.61 -6.00
N TYR A 58 9.92 8.69 -7.11
CA TYR A 58 8.68 7.95 -7.28
C TYR A 58 8.93 6.44 -7.13
N GLY A 59 9.97 5.95 -7.78
CA GLY A 59 10.36 4.54 -7.72
C GLY A 59 10.76 4.09 -6.31
N ILE A 60 11.45 4.95 -5.55
CA ILE A 60 11.81 4.66 -4.16
C ILE A 60 10.55 4.54 -3.30
N CYS A 61 9.59 5.44 -3.51
CA CYS A 61 8.31 5.41 -2.79
C CYS A 61 7.51 4.15 -3.13
N ALA A 62 7.45 3.79 -4.43
CA ALA A 62 6.79 2.57 -4.88
C ALA A 62 7.45 1.32 -4.28
N HIS A 63 8.77 1.31 -4.17
CA HIS A 63 9.51 0.21 -3.55
C HIS A 63 9.10 0.03 -2.08
N SER A 64 9.05 1.13 -1.32
CA SER A 64 8.60 1.09 0.07
C SER A 64 7.19 0.56 0.19
N LEU A 65 6.28 1.04 -0.65
CA LEU A 65 4.88 0.60 -0.64
C LEU A 65 4.72 -0.86 -1.03
N LYS A 66 5.52 -1.33 -1.98
CA LYS A 66 5.55 -2.75 -2.33
C LYS A 66 5.81 -3.60 -1.09
N ASN A 67 6.83 -3.23 -0.33
CA ASN A 67 7.24 -3.99 0.86
C ASN A 67 6.24 -3.85 2.01
N THR A 68 5.80 -2.64 2.34
CA THR A 68 4.86 -2.43 3.45
C THR A 68 3.49 -3.04 3.17
N SER A 69 3.02 -2.95 1.92
CA SER A 69 1.74 -3.58 1.52
C SER A 69 1.83 -5.11 1.64
N ARG A 70 2.94 -5.68 1.24
CA ARG A 70 3.15 -7.13 1.35
C ARG A 70 3.16 -7.59 2.80
N MET A 71 3.79 -6.82 3.68
CA MET A 71 3.86 -7.16 5.11
C MET A 71 2.50 -7.26 5.78
N ILE A 72 1.53 -6.50 5.33
CA ILE A 72 0.16 -6.57 5.88
C ILE A 72 -0.76 -7.49 5.07
N GLY A 73 -0.25 -8.14 4.04
CA GLY A 73 -1.03 -9.05 3.21
C GLY A 73 -1.83 -8.38 2.10
N ALA A 74 -1.55 -7.11 1.80
CA ALA A 74 -2.19 -6.39 0.69
C ALA A 74 -1.49 -6.72 -0.63
N ARG A 75 -1.73 -7.95 -1.11
CA ARG A 75 -1.00 -8.51 -2.25
C ARG A 75 -1.23 -7.76 -3.56
N GLU A 76 -2.48 -7.40 -3.85
CA GLU A 76 -2.79 -6.69 -5.10
C GLU A 76 -2.11 -5.33 -5.15
N LEU A 77 -2.15 -4.59 -4.05
CA LEU A 77 -1.51 -3.28 -3.99
C LEU A 77 0.01 -3.42 -4.05
N SER A 78 0.56 -4.43 -3.37
CA SER A 78 1.99 -4.73 -3.44
C SER A 78 2.44 -5.00 -4.87
N GLU A 79 1.66 -5.79 -5.62
CA GLU A 79 1.97 -6.11 -7.01
C GLU A 79 1.89 -4.88 -7.91
N SER A 80 0.88 -4.04 -7.72
CA SER A 80 0.74 -2.78 -8.46
C SER A 80 1.93 -1.86 -8.20
N ALA A 81 2.37 -1.79 -6.94
CA ALA A 81 3.55 -0.99 -6.57
C ALA A 81 4.82 -1.55 -7.22
N ARG A 82 4.95 -2.87 -7.27
CA ARG A 82 6.09 -3.53 -7.93
C ARG A 82 6.17 -3.16 -9.41
N GLU A 83 5.03 -3.17 -10.10
CA GLU A 83 4.97 -2.80 -11.51
C GLU A 83 5.38 -1.35 -11.74
N LEU A 84 4.94 -0.44 -10.86
CA LEU A 84 5.33 0.96 -10.95
C LEU A 84 6.82 1.16 -10.65
N GLU A 85 7.35 0.44 -9.69
CA GLU A 85 8.79 0.47 -9.38
C GLU A 85 9.59 0.03 -10.60
N GLN A 86 9.19 -1.06 -11.23
CA GLN A 86 9.86 -1.59 -12.41
C GLN A 86 9.78 -0.61 -13.58
N ALA A 87 8.62 0.01 -13.79
CA ALA A 87 8.44 1.02 -14.83
C ALA A 87 9.40 2.20 -14.63
N CYS A 88 9.62 2.60 -13.39
CA CYS A 88 10.57 3.66 -13.09
C CYS A 88 12.01 3.26 -13.44
N LYS A 89 12.38 2.02 -13.13
CA LYS A 89 13.72 1.49 -13.47
C LYS A 89 13.96 1.44 -14.96
N GLU A 90 12.91 1.19 -15.73
CA GLU A 90 12.97 1.08 -17.18
C GLU A 90 12.69 2.41 -17.89
N ASN A 91 12.42 3.47 -17.13
CA ASN A 91 12.00 4.76 -17.66
C ASN A 91 10.77 4.66 -18.58
N ASP A 92 9.87 3.75 -18.24
CA ASP A 92 8.63 3.54 -18.99
C ASP A 92 7.56 4.53 -18.51
N GLU A 93 7.66 5.76 -18.98
CA GLU A 93 6.74 6.83 -18.57
C GLU A 93 5.31 6.58 -19.03
N ALA A 94 5.14 5.92 -20.17
CA ALA A 94 3.80 5.59 -20.68
C ALA A 94 3.05 4.67 -19.71
N LEU A 95 3.74 3.67 -19.16
CA LEU A 95 3.15 2.78 -18.16
C LEU A 95 2.84 3.52 -16.87
N ILE A 96 3.76 4.37 -16.40
CA ILE A 96 3.54 5.17 -15.20
C ILE A 96 2.31 6.06 -15.37
N ASP A 97 2.21 6.74 -16.51
CA ASP A 97 1.07 7.62 -16.81
C ASP A 97 -0.25 6.86 -16.85
N SER A 98 -0.24 5.64 -17.39
CA SER A 98 -1.46 4.84 -17.47
C SER A 98 -1.89 4.23 -16.13
N ALA A 99 -0.95 4.00 -15.22
CA ALA A 99 -1.20 3.25 -13.98
C ALA A 99 -1.28 4.12 -12.72
N HIS A 100 -0.69 5.31 -12.73
CA HIS A 100 -0.55 6.13 -11.53
C HIS A 100 -1.90 6.44 -10.85
N GLU A 101 -2.85 6.96 -11.62
CA GLU A 101 -4.15 7.38 -11.06
C GLU A 101 -4.92 6.19 -10.48
N HIS A 102 -4.91 5.07 -11.19
CA HIS A 102 -5.54 3.84 -10.70
C HIS A 102 -4.87 3.34 -9.42
N PHE A 103 -3.55 3.41 -9.35
CA PHE A 103 -2.80 2.99 -8.15
C PHE A 103 -3.17 3.85 -6.94
N ILE A 104 -3.20 5.16 -7.11
CA ILE A 104 -3.58 6.09 -6.03
C ILE A 104 -5.00 5.78 -5.55
N LYS A 105 -5.93 5.56 -6.47
CA LYS A 105 -7.31 5.21 -6.14
C LYS A 105 -7.37 3.90 -5.35
N GLN A 106 -6.67 2.87 -5.81
CA GLN A 106 -6.60 1.57 -5.17
C GLN A 106 -6.08 1.68 -3.73
N TYR A 107 -5.03 2.46 -3.55
CA TYR A 107 -4.42 2.70 -2.25
C TYR A 107 -5.38 3.44 -1.30
N LYS A 108 -6.03 4.49 -1.79
CA LYS A 108 -7.02 5.23 -1.01
C LYS A 108 -8.21 4.36 -0.60
N GLU A 109 -8.71 3.53 -1.50
CA GLU A 109 -9.81 2.61 -1.22
C GLU A 109 -9.44 1.62 -0.12
N LEU A 110 -8.26 1.00 -0.22
CA LEU A 110 -7.80 0.05 0.79
C LEU A 110 -7.64 0.74 2.15
N THR A 111 -7.00 1.89 2.21
CA THR A 111 -6.80 2.59 3.48
C THR A 111 -8.12 3.04 4.10
N THR A 112 -9.11 3.42 3.29
CA THR A 112 -10.44 3.75 3.78
C THR A 112 -11.09 2.54 4.45
N LEU A 113 -11.04 1.37 3.78
CA LEU A 113 -11.58 0.13 4.34
C LEU A 113 -10.87 -0.27 5.64
N LEU A 114 -9.54 -0.13 5.67
CA LEU A 114 -8.77 -0.47 6.86
C LEU A 114 -9.06 0.48 8.03
N ARG A 115 -9.26 1.77 7.77
CA ARG A 115 -9.65 2.72 8.81
C ARG A 115 -11.02 2.38 9.37
N GLU A 116 -11.93 2.01 8.51
CA GLU A 116 -13.27 1.57 8.93
C GLU A 116 -13.17 0.33 9.82
N ALA A 117 -12.40 -0.68 9.39
CA ALA A 117 -12.18 -1.90 10.16
C ALA A 117 -11.53 -1.61 11.52
N ALA A 118 -10.67 -0.61 11.59
CA ALA A 118 -9.98 -0.22 12.82
C ALA A 118 -10.82 0.69 13.73
N GLY A 119 -12.03 1.09 13.28
CA GLY A 119 -12.87 2.00 14.05
C GLY A 119 -12.38 3.44 14.08
N LEU A 120 -11.58 3.83 13.10
CA LEU A 120 -11.00 5.18 13.03
C LEU A 120 -11.84 6.16 12.21
N MET A 121 -12.90 5.68 11.57
CA MET A 121 -13.82 6.52 10.81
C MET A 121 -15.07 6.83 11.62
N ARG A 122 -15.59 8.03 11.40
CA ARG A 122 -16.79 8.51 12.07
C ARG A 122 -17.84 8.91 11.05
#